data_d46a5b52289127aee1f741d38c17de7a
#
_entry.id   d46a5b52289127aee1f741d38c17de7a
#
_cell.length_a   1.000
_cell.length_b   1.000
_cell.length_c   1.000
_cell.angle_alpha   90.00
_cell.angle_beta   90.00
_cell.angle_gamma   90.00
#
_symmetry.space_group_name_H-M   'P 1'
#
loop_
_entity.id
_entity.type
_entity.pdbx_description
1 polymer ?
#
loop_
_entity_poly.entity_id
_entity_poly.type
_entity_poly.pdbx_seq_one_letter_code
_entity_poly.pdbx_strand_id
1 'polypeptide(L)'
;MMPGCAATEIFEYLSKLPLNEEVMMNGRRFILAHAAPVELHRVYRQFASYKTVESFALWHRFRGSEDHPCDGTIVFGHTATCNYQYDNPMRIWHGKGLIGIDCGAAYPAGEDPWTGFRGCLACLRLDDMKEFYSEEQEVEDDDETED
;
A
#
# COMPACT_ATOMS: atom_id res chain seq x y z
N MET A 1 -32.39 19.38 -4.93
CA MET A 1 -31.99 17.97 -4.80
C MET A 1 -30.80 17.93 -3.89
N MET A 2 -30.90 17.31 -2.75
CA MET A 2 -29.93 17.42 -1.64
C MET A 2 -28.74 16.49 -1.87
N PRO A 3 -27.47 16.98 -1.99
CA PRO A 3 -26.27 16.12 -2.09
C PRO A 3 -25.86 15.47 -0.76
N GLY A 4 -26.56 15.77 0.33
CA GLY A 4 -26.13 15.36 1.67
C GLY A 4 -26.34 13.87 2.03
N CYS A 5 -27.29 13.19 1.41
CA CYS A 5 -27.63 11.82 1.82
C CYS A 5 -26.55 10.80 1.40
N ALA A 6 -26.09 10.85 0.17
CA ALA A 6 -25.10 9.91 -0.35
C ALA A 6 -23.72 10.02 0.36
N ALA A 7 -23.28 11.22 0.69
CA ALA A 7 -22.03 11.43 1.40
C ALA A 7 -22.08 10.87 2.84
N THR A 8 -23.20 11.02 3.52
CA THR A 8 -23.42 10.47 4.86
C THR A 8 -23.43 8.94 4.84
N GLU A 9 -24.13 8.33 3.89
CA GLU A 9 -24.20 6.87 3.73
C GLU A 9 -22.81 6.27 3.42
N ILE A 10 -22.05 6.92 2.55
CA ILE A 10 -20.66 6.53 2.25
C ILE A 10 -19.79 6.62 3.51
N PHE A 11 -19.89 7.71 4.25
CA PHE A 11 -19.13 7.89 5.48
C PHE A 11 -19.48 6.84 6.54
N GLU A 12 -20.77 6.56 6.74
CA GLU A 12 -21.24 5.52 7.65
C GLU A 12 -20.79 4.12 7.24
N TYR A 13 -20.74 3.84 5.94
CA TYR A 13 -20.18 2.58 5.43
C TYR A 13 -18.69 2.49 5.71
N LEU A 14 -17.91 3.48 5.31
CA LEU A 14 -16.45 3.49 5.49
C LEU A 14 -16.04 3.43 6.96
N SER A 15 -16.80 4.08 7.86
CA SER A 15 -16.49 4.07 9.30
C SER A 15 -16.69 2.70 9.98
N LYS A 16 -17.35 1.76 9.31
CA LYS A 16 -17.56 0.39 9.79
C LYS A 16 -16.54 -0.60 9.23
N LEU A 17 -15.72 -0.18 8.26
CA LEU A 17 -14.68 -1.04 7.72
C LEU A 17 -13.58 -1.30 8.77
N PRO A 18 -13.01 -2.50 8.79
CA PRO A 18 -11.89 -2.79 9.67
C PRO A 18 -10.66 -1.95 9.29
N LEU A 19 -9.87 -1.57 10.28
CA LEU A 19 -8.63 -0.82 10.07
C LEU A 19 -7.48 -1.69 9.56
N ASN A 20 -7.54 -3.01 9.84
CA ASN A 20 -6.67 -4.04 9.27
C ASN A 20 -7.37 -5.39 9.29
N GLU A 21 -6.90 -6.30 8.47
CA GLU A 21 -7.40 -7.67 8.35
C GLU A 21 -6.26 -8.68 8.47
N GLU A 22 -6.58 -9.89 8.95
CA GLU A 22 -5.64 -11.00 9.04
C GLU A 22 -6.00 -12.11 8.05
N VAL A 23 -5.00 -12.60 7.35
CA VAL A 23 -5.14 -13.69 6.39
C VAL A 23 -4.12 -14.78 6.70
N MET A 24 -4.60 -16.03 6.82
CA MET A 24 -3.73 -17.21 6.86
C MET A 24 -3.63 -17.81 5.46
N MET A 25 -2.42 -17.86 4.90
CA MET A 25 -2.17 -18.44 3.58
C MET A 25 -0.97 -19.38 3.65
N ASN A 26 -1.18 -20.65 3.33
CA ASN A 26 -0.13 -21.70 3.34
C ASN A 26 0.65 -21.78 4.66
N GLY A 27 -0.04 -21.64 5.81
CA GLY A 27 0.55 -21.65 7.15
C GLY A 27 1.31 -20.35 7.52
N ARG A 28 1.30 -19.34 6.66
CA ARG A 28 1.86 -18.01 6.91
C ARG A 28 0.76 -17.03 7.31
N ARG A 29 1.02 -16.22 8.32
CA ARG A 29 0.12 -15.16 8.76
C ARG A 29 0.50 -13.85 8.06
N PHE A 30 -0.48 -13.22 7.42
CA PHE A 30 -0.38 -11.88 6.86
C PHE A 30 -1.34 -10.95 7.57
N ILE A 31 -0.89 -9.73 7.83
CA ILE A 31 -1.69 -8.65 8.40
C ILE A 31 -1.78 -7.56 7.35
N LEU A 32 -2.98 -7.36 6.81
CA LEU A 32 -3.24 -6.39 5.75
C LEU A 32 -3.70 -5.08 6.38
N ALA A 33 -3.00 -4.00 6.13
CA ALA A 33 -3.33 -2.69 6.67
C ALA A 33 -3.18 -1.59 5.62
N HIS A 34 -3.93 -0.48 5.77
CA HIS A 34 -3.70 0.70 4.92
C HIS A 34 -2.29 1.25 5.15
N ALA A 35 -1.97 1.65 6.39
CA ALA A 35 -0.65 2.17 6.75
C ALA A 35 0.03 1.31 7.83
N ALA A 36 -0.68 0.96 8.92
CA ALA A 36 -0.13 0.08 9.96
C ALA A 36 -1.24 -0.68 10.72
N PRO A 37 -0.96 -1.90 11.20
CA PRO A 37 -1.88 -2.64 12.05
C PRO A 37 -2.15 -1.94 13.38
N VAL A 38 -3.39 -2.00 13.86
CA VAL A 38 -3.82 -1.31 15.09
C VAL A 38 -3.09 -1.77 16.35
N GLU A 39 -2.69 -3.04 16.40
CA GLU A 39 -1.95 -3.62 17.55
C GLU A 39 -0.59 -2.97 17.76
N LEU A 40 0.03 -2.42 16.72
CA LEU A 40 1.30 -1.71 16.80
C LEU A 40 1.17 -0.33 17.46
N HIS A 41 -0.03 0.25 17.53
CA HIS A 41 -0.22 1.56 18.16
C HIS A 41 0.35 1.62 19.59
N ARG A 42 0.23 0.56 20.38
CA ARG A 42 0.76 0.51 21.75
C ARG A 42 2.28 0.67 21.80
N VAL A 43 2.97 0.13 20.80
CA VAL A 43 4.44 0.17 20.71
C VAL A 43 4.90 1.55 20.24
N TYR A 44 4.24 2.09 19.23
CA TYR A 44 4.69 3.32 18.57
C TYR A 44 4.11 4.60 19.18
N ARG A 45 3.04 4.54 19.98
CA ARG A 45 2.37 5.72 20.56
C ARG A 45 3.29 6.69 21.33
N GLN A 46 4.37 6.19 21.89
CA GLN A 46 5.33 7.00 22.63
C GLN A 46 6.33 7.74 21.72
N PHE A 47 6.46 7.29 20.47
CA PHE A 47 7.40 7.84 19.49
C PHE A 47 6.70 8.60 18.36
N ALA A 48 5.38 8.42 18.24
CA ALA A 48 4.59 8.99 17.15
C ALA A 48 3.58 10.01 17.69
N SER A 49 3.31 11.05 16.91
CA SER A 49 2.33 12.10 17.23
C SER A 49 0.86 11.67 17.06
N TYR A 50 0.61 10.37 16.87
CA TYR A 50 -0.74 9.84 16.68
C TYR A 50 -1.49 9.74 17.99
N LYS A 51 -2.58 10.52 18.12
CA LYS A 51 -3.39 10.55 19.32
C LYS A 51 -4.37 9.38 19.44
N THR A 52 -4.80 8.82 18.30
CA THR A 52 -5.79 7.74 18.25
C THR A 52 -5.26 6.55 17.45
N VAL A 53 -5.86 5.38 17.68
CA VAL A 53 -5.54 4.14 16.95
C VAL A 53 -5.85 4.30 15.46
N GLU A 54 -6.97 4.93 15.15
CA GLU A 54 -7.41 5.18 13.78
C GLU A 54 -6.39 6.07 13.05
N SER A 55 -5.97 7.16 13.71
CA SER A 55 -4.95 8.05 13.15
C SER A 55 -3.64 7.33 12.89
N PHE A 56 -3.24 6.42 13.79
CA PHE A 56 -2.07 5.58 13.59
C PHE A 56 -2.25 4.62 12.40
N ALA A 57 -3.37 3.88 12.36
CA ALA A 57 -3.62 2.88 11.31
C ALA A 57 -3.71 3.48 9.91
N LEU A 58 -4.11 4.76 9.80
CA LEU A 58 -4.28 5.45 8.52
C LEU A 58 -3.06 6.28 8.08
N TRP A 59 -2.18 6.70 9.00
CA TRP A 59 -1.15 7.68 8.68
C TRP A 59 0.26 7.28 9.08
N HIS A 60 0.46 6.14 9.72
CA HIS A 60 1.80 5.70 10.11
C HIS A 60 2.67 5.43 8.89
N ARG A 61 3.96 5.76 9.03
CA ARG A 61 4.97 5.47 8.00
C ARG A 61 6.08 4.65 8.63
N PHE A 62 6.18 3.39 8.21
CA PHE A 62 7.28 2.53 8.61
C PHE A 62 8.62 3.11 8.12
N ARG A 63 9.68 2.85 8.87
CA ARG A 63 11.06 2.97 8.37
C ARG A 63 11.50 1.62 7.89
N GLY A 64 12.19 1.55 6.76
CA GLY A 64 12.57 0.26 6.13
C GLY A 64 13.44 -0.67 7.00
N SER A 65 14.04 -0.14 8.06
CA SER A 65 14.87 -0.88 9.02
C SER A 65 14.16 -1.24 10.33
N GLU A 66 12.86 -0.97 10.46
CA GLU A 66 12.13 -1.22 11.70
C GLU A 66 11.88 -2.71 11.92
N ASP A 67 12.19 -3.16 13.14
CA ASP A 67 11.68 -4.43 13.66
C ASP A 67 10.31 -4.18 14.30
N HIS A 68 9.34 -5.05 14.04
CA HIS A 68 8.02 -4.98 14.65
C HIS A 68 7.72 -6.28 15.43
N PRO A 69 6.95 -6.17 16.54
CA PRO A 69 6.68 -7.32 17.40
C PRO A 69 5.52 -8.20 16.91
N CYS A 70 4.92 -7.91 15.74
CA CYS A 70 3.87 -8.74 15.19
C CYS A 70 4.42 -10.10 14.74
N ASP A 71 3.72 -11.16 15.14
CA ASP A 71 3.96 -12.50 14.59
C ASP A 71 3.24 -12.60 13.23
N GLY A 72 4.00 -12.49 12.15
CA GLY A 72 3.50 -12.50 10.79
C GLY A 72 4.13 -11.44 9.91
N THR A 73 3.68 -11.41 8.65
CA THR A 73 4.12 -10.40 7.66
C THR A 73 3.07 -9.32 7.52
N ILE A 74 3.44 -8.07 7.71
CA ILE A 74 2.56 -6.92 7.50
C ILE A 74 2.64 -6.53 6.03
N VAL A 75 1.48 -6.48 5.36
CA VAL A 75 1.34 -5.95 4.00
C VAL A 75 0.64 -4.59 4.10
N PHE A 76 1.29 -3.55 3.60
CA PHE A 76 0.83 -2.18 3.79
C PHE A 76 0.99 -1.32 2.53
N GLY A 77 0.20 -0.24 2.46
CA GLY A 77 0.24 0.81 1.44
C GLY A 77 0.62 2.18 2.00
N HIS A 78 -0.06 3.23 1.57
CA HIS A 78 0.03 4.61 2.08
C HIS A 78 1.38 5.32 1.87
N THR A 79 2.48 4.61 1.96
CA THR A 79 3.82 5.17 1.72
C THR A 79 4.39 4.52 0.47
N ALA A 80 4.59 5.31 -0.56
CA ALA A 80 5.09 4.82 -1.83
C ALA A 80 6.44 4.10 -1.67
N THR A 81 6.58 2.97 -2.35
CA THR A 81 7.70 2.03 -2.18
C THR A 81 9.06 2.61 -2.57
N CYS A 82 9.09 3.68 -3.38
CA CYS A 82 10.31 4.44 -3.65
C CYS A 82 10.97 5.04 -2.39
N ASN A 83 10.23 5.14 -1.27
CA ASN A 83 10.80 5.55 0.01
C ASN A 83 11.62 4.45 0.71
N TYR A 84 11.53 3.22 0.23
CA TYR A 84 12.19 2.05 0.84
C TYR A 84 13.28 1.45 -0.04
N GLN A 85 13.25 1.70 -1.35
CA GLN A 85 14.19 1.14 -2.32
C GLN A 85 14.47 2.11 -3.46
N TYR A 86 15.71 2.12 -3.95
CA TYR A 86 16.15 2.99 -5.04
C TYR A 86 16.30 2.25 -6.38
N ASP A 87 16.68 0.98 -6.33
CA ASP A 87 16.97 0.20 -7.56
C ASP A 87 15.73 -0.11 -8.39
N ASN A 88 14.59 -0.33 -7.72
CA ASN A 88 13.29 -0.58 -8.34
C ASN A 88 12.20 0.27 -7.68
N PRO A 89 12.27 1.61 -7.83
CA PRO A 89 11.25 2.47 -7.27
C PRO A 89 9.87 2.11 -7.86
N MET A 90 8.81 2.29 -7.07
CA MET A 90 7.43 1.98 -7.47
C MET A 90 7.17 0.50 -7.85
N ARG A 91 7.98 -0.43 -7.33
CA ARG A 91 7.70 -1.88 -7.32
C ARG A 91 7.44 -2.33 -5.88
N ILE A 92 6.80 -3.49 -5.69
CA ILE A 92 6.56 -4.03 -4.34
C ILE A 92 7.89 -4.16 -3.60
N TRP A 93 7.91 -3.64 -2.39
CA TRP A 93 9.10 -3.69 -1.54
C TRP A 93 8.98 -4.79 -0.49
N HIS A 94 10.03 -5.60 -0.34
CA HIS A 94 10.11 -6.67 0.63
C HIS A 94 11.17 -6.35 1.69
N GLY A 95 10.68 -6.07 2.91
CA GLY A 95 11.52 -5.88 4.10
C GLY A 95 11.44 -7.05 5.07
N LYS A 96 12.01 -6.88 6.26
CA LYS A 96 11.99 -7.90 7.31
C LYS A 96 10.61 -7.94 7.99
N GLY A 97 9.75 -8.88 7.54
CA GLY A 97 8.37 -8.99 8.03
C GLY A 97 7.43 -7.87 7.56
N LEU A 98 7.87 -7.05 6.60
CA LEU A 98 7.13 -5.93 6.03
C LEU A 98 7.09 -6.06 4.51
N ILE A 99 5.94 -5.82 3.91
CA ILE A 99 5.78 -5.74 2.45
C ILE A 99 5.02 -4.46 2.12
N GLY A 100 5.68 -3.54 1.44
CA GLY A 100 5.05 -2.31 0.93
C GLY A 100 4.51 -2.54 -0.49
N ILE A 101 3.22 -2.28 -0.70
CA ILE A 101 2.56 -2.49 -1.99
C ILE A 101 2.05 -1.20 -2.65
N ASP A 102 2.32 -0.04 -2.06
CA ASP A 102 1.98 1.25 -2.68
C ASP A 102 3.01 1.60 -3.76
N CYS A 103 2.75 1.15 -4.96
CA CYS A 103 3.58 1.42 -6.14
C CYS A 103 3.17 2.70 -6.88
N GLY A 104 2.45 3.61 -6.20
CA GLY A 104 2.13 4.92 -6.74
C GLY A 104 1.03 4.91 -7.80
N ALA A 105 0.06 4.00 -7.74
CA ALA A 105 -1.03 3.90 -8.72
C ALA A 105 -1.86 5.19 -8.89
N ALA A 106 -1.81 6.11 -7.93
CA ALA A 106 -2.42 7.43 -8.03
C ALA A 106 -1.73 8.34 -9.06
N TYR A 107 -0.53 7.99 -9.52
CA TYR A 107 0.27 8.75 -10.49
C TYR A 107 0.49 7.99 -11.82
N PRO A 108 -0.53 7.33 -12.41
CA PRO A 108 -0.33 6.46 -13.58
C PRO A 108 0.02 7.24 -14.85
N ALA A 109 -0.47 8.46 -14.97
CA ALA A 109 -0.29 9.32 -16.15
C ALA A 109 0.85 10.33 -15.99
N GLY A 110 1.56 10.31 -14.87
CA GLY A 110 2.57 11.29 -14.54
C GLY A 110 3.58 10.78 -13.55
N GLU A 111 4.58 11.57 -13.34
CA GLU A 111 5.59 11.33 -12.34
C GLU A 111 5.07 11.76 -10.96
N ASP A 112 5.46 11.06 -9.91
CA ASP A 112 5.26 11.52 -8.54
C ASP A 112 5.92 12.90 -8.39
N PRO A 113 5.18 13.92 -7.94
CA PRO A 113 5.68 15.30 -7.89
C PRO A 113 6.87 15.49 -6.94
N TRP A 114 7.13 14.54 -6.05
CA TRP A 114 8.19 14.61 -5.06
C TRP A 114 9.43 13.82 -5.47
N THR A 115 9.25 12.71 -6.17
CA THR A 115 10.33 11.78 -6.52
C THR A 115 10.64 11.74 -8.01
N GLY A 116 9.73 12.20 -8.87
CA GLY A 116 9.83 12.07 -10.33
C GLY A 116 9.64 10.64 -10.85
N PHE A 117 9.23 9.69 -9.98
CA PHE A 117 9.02 8.31 -10.41
C PHE A 117 7.60 8.09 -10.91
N ARG A 118 7.48 7.29 -11.94
CA ARG A 118 6.20 6.88 -12.49
C ARG A 118 5.62 5.72 -11.69
N GLY A 119 4.40 5.89 -11.21
CA GLY A 119 3.70 4.86 -10.46
C GLY A 119 2.97 3.85 -11.34
N CYS A 120 2.64 2.71 -10.77
CA CYS A 120 1.85 1.66 -11.41
C CYS A 120 0.90 1.00 -10.40
N LEU A 121 -0.16 0.36 -10.90
CA LEU A 121 -0.97 -0.51 -10.07
C LEU A 121 -0.20 -1.82 -9.84
N ALA A 122 -0.11 -2.25 -8.61
CA ALA A 122 0.51 -3.51 -8.23
C ALA A 122 -0.47 -4.43 -7.51
N CYS A 123 -0.30 -5.72 -7.68
CA CYS A 123 -1.03 -6.76 -6.97
C CYS A 123 -0.06 -7.85 -6.50
N LEU A 124 -0.14 -8.21 -5.22
CA LEU A 124 0.62 -9.31 -4.64
C LEU A 124 -0.31 -10.50 -4.37
N ARG A 125 -0.01 -11.63 -4.97
CA ARG A 125 -0.71 -12.89 -4.67
C ARG A 125 -0.03 -13.59 -3.50
N LEU A 126 -0.76 -13.79 -2.39
CA LEU A 126 -0.18 -14.23 -1.12
C LEU A 126 0.16 -15.71 -1.04
N ASP A 127 -0.42 -16.55 -1.90
CA ASP A 127 -0.20 -18.00 -1.88
C ASP A 127 1.20 -18.41 -2.38
N ASP A 128 1.68 -17.73 -3.42
CA ASP A 128 2.99 -18.00 -4.03
C ASP A 128 3.90 -16.76 -4.09
N MET A 129 3.44 -15.63 -3.55
CA MET A 129 4.13 -14.34 -3.53
C MET A 129 4.40 -13.77 -4.93
N LYS A 130 3.58 -14.13 -5.91
CA LYS A 130 3.72 -13.60 -7.27
C LYS A 130 3.21 -12.17 -7.34
N GLU A 131 4.02 -11.33 -7.95
CA GLU A 131 3.74 -9.91 -8.18
C GLU A 131 3.19 -9.71 -9.59
N PHE A 132 2.23 -8.80 -9.70
CA PHE A 132 1.63 -8.39 -10.97
C PHE A 132 1.61 -6.86 -10.99
N TYR A 133 1.87 -6.29 -12.16
CA TYR A 133 1.91 -4.85 -12.36
C TYR A 133 1.10 -4.47 -13.59
N SER A 134 0.43 -3.31 -13.54
CA SER A 134 -0.08 -2.68 -14.75
C SER A 134 1.12 -2.15 -15.53
N GLU A 135 1.56 -2.91 -16.50
CA GLU A 135 2.51 -2.41 -17.49
C GLU A 135 1.76 -1.50 -18.45
N GLU A 136 2.42 -0.45 -18.93
CA GLU A 136 1.98 0.18 -20.15
C GLU A 136 2.09 -0.89 -21.22
N GLN A 137 1.00 -1.15 -21.94
CA GLN A 137 1.10 -1.86 -23.18
C GLN A 137 2.08 -1.04 -24.03
N GLU A 138 3.23 -1.60 -24.32
CA GLU A 138 4.03 -1.14 -25.43
C GLU A 138 3.08 -1.17 -26.61
N VAL A 139 2.69 0.01 -27.11
CA VAL A 139 1.99 0.11 -28.37
C VAL A 139 3.04 -0.39 -29.35
N GLU A 140 2.90 -1.65 -29.79
CA GLU A 140 3.61 -2.12 -30.96
C GLU A 140 3.18 -1.16 -32.09
N ASP A 141 4.04 -0.21 -32.43
CA ASP A 141 3.90 0.56 -33.64
C ASP A 141 3.98 -0.47 -34.76
N ASP A 142 2.81 -0.91 -35.23
CA ASP A 142 2.66 -1.59 -36.50
C ASP A 142 3.10 -0.59 -37.57
N ASP A 143 4.40 -0.53 -37.78
CA ASP A 143 4.99 0.14 -38.93
C ASP A 143 4.62 -0.68 -40.17
N GLU A 144 3.35 -0.53 -40.61
CA GLU A 144 2.94 -0.98 -41.92
C GLU A 144 3.70 -0.14 -42.94
N THR A 145 4.90 -0.61 -43.24
CA THR A 145 5.58 -0.21 -44.48
C THR A 145 4.75 -0.73 -45.67
N GLU A 146 3.84 0.10 -46.14
CA GLU A 146 3.28 -0.07 -47.48
C GLU A 146 4.37 0.20 -48.50
N ASP A 147 4.72 -0.84 -49.26
CA ASP A 147 5.42 -0.76 -50.57
C ASP A 147 4.48 -0.29 -51.68
#